data_c81cf469cbc79a85461e079df4600e0e
#
_entry.id   c81cf469cbc79a85461e079df4600e0e
#
_cell.length_a   1.000
_cell.length_b   1.000
_cell.length_c   1.000
_cell.angle_alpha   90.00
_cell.angle_beta   90.00
_cell.angle_gamma   90.00
#
_symmetry.space_group_name_H-M   'P 1'
#
loop_
_entity.id
_entity.type
_entity.pdbx_description
1 polymer ?
#
loop_
_entity_poly.entity_id
_entity_poly.type
_entity_poly.pdbx_seq_one_letter_code
_entity_poly.pdbx_strand_id
1 'polypeptide(L)'
;ENLKVATAEKMEVEAEAEKCLVKLGLAERLVSGLSSEGERWGREIGEMKKSGDTLVGDSLLAGAFVSYIGAFNAEFREALWDATWLKDIVERGIPISSGIDPLSVLTNDGNNAQMMSEGLPADRMSIENGAMIIQTSRWPLLIDPQLQGIKWLRNRENMAAERKAAQMRAEAEAAGEDPNVIVVASNLMLLQLSNANWLKRLSA
;
A
#
# COMPACT_ATOMS: atom_id res chain seq x y z
N GLU A 1 -23.32 70.74 1.15
CA GLU A 1 -22.00 70.09 1.07
C GLU A 1 -21.88 68.97 2.12
N ASN A 2 -22.24 69.21 3.38
CA ASN A 2 -22.18 68.20 4.45
C ASN A 2 -23.10 66.97 4.25
N LEU A 3 -24.24 67.09 3.57
CA LEU A 3 -25.18 66.01 3.29
C LEU A 3 -24.62 65.05 2.25
N LYS A 4 -23.88 65.53 1.25
CA LYS A 4 -23.22 64.71 0.23
C LYS A 4 -22.05 63.88 0.82
N VAL A 5 -21.30 64.48 1.74
CA VAL A 5 -20.21 63.81 2.44
C VAL A 5 -20.75 62.67 3.32
N ALA A 6 -21.78 63.02 4.14
CA ALA A 6 -22.40 61.99 5.01
C ALA A 6 -23.09 60.85 4.25
N THR A 7 -23.66 61.08 3.03
CA THR A 7 -24.21 60.05 2.20
C THR A 7 -23.12 59.20 1.56
N ALA A 8 -21.99 59.75 1.19
CA ALA A 8 -20.85 58.97 0.67
C ALA A 8 -20.24 58.11 1.75
N GLU A 9 -20.00 58.59 2.94
CA GLU A 9 -19.52 57.85 4.09
C GLU A 9 -20.47 56.67 4.47
N LYS A 10 -21.78 56.92 4.45
CA LYS A 10 -22.79 55.89 4.70
C LYS A 10 -22.70 54.78 3.65
N MET A 11 -22.62 55.11 2.36
CA MET A 11 -22.50 54.14 1.30
C MET A 11 -21.21 53.32 1.39
N GLU A 12 -20.12 53.91 1.79
CA GLU A 12 -18.84 53.23 1.99
C GLU A 12 -18.91 52.25 3.15
N VAL A 13 -19.48 52.61 4.28
CA VAL A 13 -19.69 51.73 5.43
C VAL A 13 -20.68 50.64 5.12
N GLU A 14 -21.76 50.89 4.39
CA GLU A 14 -22.70 49.87 3.94
C GLU A 14 -22.02 48.83 3.00
N ALA A 15 -21.18 49.30 2.07
CA ALA A 15 -20.43 48.40 1.17
C ALA A 15 -19.39 47.55 1.92
N GLU A 16 -18.77 48.12 2.97
CA GLU A 16 -17.82 47.39 3.81
C GLU A 16 -18.53 46.35 4.69
N ALA A 17 -19.68 46.69 5.25
CA ALA A 17 -20.53 45.73 5.98
C ALA A 17 -21.00 44.59 5.12
N GLU A 18 -21.41 44.82 3.87
CA GLU A 18 -21.81 43.79 2.93
C GLU A 18 -20.65 42.85 2.57
N LYS A 19 -19.45 43.41 2.36
CA LYS A 19 -18.23 42.58 2.16
C LYS A 19 -17.91 41.71 3.37
N CYS A 20 -18.10 42.22 4.58
CA CYS A 20 -17.92 41.46 5.81
C CYS A 20 -18.94 40.31 5.94
N LEU A 21 -20.21 40.56 5.61
CA LEU A 21 -21.26 39.52 5.63
C LEU A 21 -20.96 38.37 4.62
N VAL A 22 -20.49 38.72 3.42
CA VAL A 22 -20.07 37.72 2.42
C VAL A 22 -18.90 36.87 2.95
N LYS A 23 -17.88 37.52 3.54
CA LYS A 23 -16.74 36.78 4.14
C LYS A 23 -17.19 35.90 5.29
N LEU A 24 -18.10 36.35 6.12
CA LEU A 24 -18.64 35.55 7.23
C LEU A 24 -19.39 34.32 6.72
N GLY A 25 -20.23 34.45 5.70
CA GLY A 25 -20.96 33.35 5.09
C GLY A 25 -20.02 32.30 4.41
N LEU A 26 -18.92 32.78 3.81
CA LEU A 26 -17.89 31.88 3.28
C LEU A 26 -17.15 31.16 4.40
N ALA A 27 -16.80 31.82 5.49
CA ALA A 27 -16.15 31.24 6.65
C ALA A 27 -17.06 30.20 7.33
N GLU A 28 -18.35 30.45 7.49
CA GLU A 28 -19.30 29.49 8.04
C GLU A 28 -19.42 28.23 7.18
N ARG A 29 -19.47 28.38 5.85
CA ARG A 29 -19.48 27.25 4.93
C ARG A 29 -18.19 26.41 5.04
N LEU A 30 -17.05 27.07 5.16
CA LEU A 30 -15.75 26.41 5.32
C LEU A 30 -15.68 25.63 6.64
N VAL A 31 -16.07 26.26 7.74
CA VAL A 31 -16.09 25.61 9.07
C VAL A 31 -17.04 24.43 9.10
N SER A 32 -18.25 24.57 8.52
CA SER A 32 -19.21 23.47 8.43
C SER A 32 -18.68 22.31 7.56
N GLY A 33 -18.03 22.61 6.42
CA GLY A 33 -17.42 21.59 5.57
C GLY A 33 -16.25 20.85 6.24
N LEU A 34 -15.45 21.55 7.03
CA LEU A 34 -14.30 20.97 7.75
C LEU A 34 -14.72 20.21 9.02
N SER A 35 -15.89 20.48 9.59
CA SER A 35 -16.36 19.82 10.81
C SER A 35 -16.53 18.32 10.62
N SER A 36 -17.13 17.88 9.50
CA SER A 36 -17.31 16.48 9.16
C SER A 36 -15.98 15.74 8.94
N GLU A 37 -15.00 16.43 8.35
CA GLU A 37 -13.65 15.90 8.18
C GLU A 37 -12.92 15.78 9.53
N GLY A 38 -13.08 16.74 10.41
CA GLY A 38 -12.53 16.69 11.77
C GLY A 38 -13.06 15.51 12.59
N GLU A 39 -14.36 15.23 12.50
CA GLU A 39 -14.98 14.06 13.14
C GLU A 39 -14.48 12.74 12.53
N ARG A 40 -14.32 12.68 11.21
CA ARG A 40 -13.76 11.52 10.52
C ARG A 40 -12.34 11.26 10.99
N TRP A 41 -11.48 12.25 10.96
CA TRP A 41 -10.09 12.13 11.42
C TRP A 41 -9.98 11.76 12.89
N GLY A 42 -10.86 12.29 13.73
CA GLY A 42 -10.94 11.92 15.15
C GLY A 42 -11.21 10.42 15.34
N ARG A 43 -12.11 9.84 14.55
CA ARG A 43 -12.38 8.39 14.56
C ARG A 43 -11.18 7.59 14.04
N GLU A 44 -10.62 7.99 12.90
CA GLU A 44 -9.45 7.33 12.29
C GLU A 44 -8.24 7.31 13.25
N ILE A 45 -7.98 8.43 13.95
CA ILE A 45 -6.93 8.49 14.98
C ILE A 45 -7.22 7.53 16.14
N GLY A 46 -8.49 7.43 16.56
CA GLY A 46 -8.90 6.50 17.60
C GLY A 46 -8.69 5.04 17.20
N GLU A 47 -9.00 4.70 15.95
CA GLU A 47 -8.77 3.37 15.38
C GLU A 47 -7.27 3.06 15.23
N MET A 48 -6.48 4.01 14.73
CA MET A 48 -5.02 3.85 14.63
C MET A 48 -4.36 3.63 16.00
N LYS A 49 -4.81 4.32 17.05
CA LYS A 49 -4.29 4.08 18.41
C LYS A 49 -4.59 2.67 18.90
N LYS A 50 -5.81 2.17 18.69
CA LYS A 50 -6.16 0.78 19.04
C LYS A 50 -5.36 -0.23 18.24
N SER A 51 -5.16 0.01 16.94
CA SER A 51 -4.30 -0.84 16.10
C SER A 51 -2.84 -0.83 16.56
N GLY A 52 -2.37 0.28 17.14
CA GLY A 52 -1.04 0.37 17.73
C GLY A 52 -0.83 -0.59 18.89
N ASP A 53 -1.86 -0.82 19.70
CA ASP A 53 -1.78 -1.73 20.87
C ASP A 53 -1.62 -3.20 20.44
N THR A 54 -2.21 -3.60 19.30
CA THR A 54 -2.16 -4.98 18.78
C THR A 54 -1.03 -5.21 17.76
N LEU A 55 -0.34 -4.15 17.34
CA LEU A 55 0.66 -4.19 16.26
C LEU A 55 1.76 -5.22 16.50
N VAL A 56 2.16 -5.44 17.76
CA VAL A 56 3.22 -6.40 18.11
C VAL A 56 2.78 -7.82 17.81
N GLY A 57 1.57 -8.21 18.24
CA GLY A 57 1.03 -9.55 18.00
C GLY A 57 0.75 -9.79 16.51
N ASP A 58 0.18 -8.80 15.84
CA ASP A 58 -0.13 -8.84 14.41
C ASP A 58 1.14 -9.00 13.58
N SER A 59 2.19 -8.23 13.89
CA SER A 59 3.47 -8.31 13.21
C SER A 59 4.22 -9.62 13.49
N LEU A 60 4.11 -10.15 14.72
CA LEU A 60 4.70 -11.43 15.09
C LEU A 60 4.08 -12.56 14.28
N LEU A 61 2.74 -12.60 14.20
CA LEU A 61 2.02 -13.59 13.41
C LEU A 61 2.35 -13.49 11.92
N ALA A 62 2.35 -12.28 11.35
CA ALA A 62 2.71 -12.04 9.95
C ALA A 62 4.16 -12.41 9.65
N GLY A 63 5.10 -12.09 10.56
CA GLY A 63 6.51 -12.45 10.42
C GLY A 63 6.74 -13.96 10.47
N ALA A 64 6.05 -14.68 11.36
CA ALA A 64 6.07 -16.14 11.40
C ALA A 64 5.48 -16.74 10.11
N PHE A 65 4.38 -16.19 9.63
CA PHE A 65 3.73 -16.60 8.39
C PHE A 65 4.70 -16.51 7.20
N VAL A 66 5.32 -15.35 6.97
CA VAL A 66 6.29 -15.16 5.87
C VAL A 66 7.49 -16.11 5.99
N SER A 67 7.95 -16.37 7.23
CA SER A 67 9.19 -17.11 7.45
C SER A 67 9.04 -18.62 7.36
N TYR A 68 7.88 -19.18 7.73
CA TYR A 68 7.76 -20.62 7.95
C TYR A 68 6.64 -21.31 7.17
N ILE A 69 5.59 -20.57 6.72
CA ILE A 69 4.39 -21.18 6.16
C ILE A 69 4.59 -21.74 4.74
N GLY A 70 5.57 -21.23 4.01
CA GLY A 70 5.75 -21.48 2.57
C GLY A 70 5.87 -22.94 2.14
N ALA A 71 6.39 -23.81 3.03
CA ALA A 71 6.59 -25.23 2.76
C ALA A 71 5.31 -26.07 2.87
N PHE A 72 4.21 -25.51 3.41
CA PHE A 72 3.02 -26.27 3.76
C PHE A 72 1.89 -26.08 2.73
N ASN A 73 1.01 -27.06 2.61
CA ASN A 73 -0.22 -26.99 1.83
C ASN A 73 -1.28 -26.13 2.57
N ALA A 74 -2.40 -25.83 1.92
CA ALA A 74 -3.43 -24.93 2.44
C ALA A 74 -3.99 -25.36 3.81
N GLU A 75 -4.30 -26.64 3.99
CA GLU A 75 -4.88 -27.17 5.24
C GLU A 75 -3.89 -27.05 6.41
N PHE A 76 -2.62 -27.39 6.17
CA PHE A 76 -1.58 -27.25 7.21
C PHE A 76 -1.27 -25.79 7.52
N ARG A 77 -1.34 -24.90 6.54
CA ARG A 77 -1.14 -23.47 6.77
C ARG A 77 -2.17 -22.94 7.76
N GLU A 78 -3.45 -23.21 7.51
CA GLU A 78 -4.54 -22.76 8.34
C GLU A 78 -4.43 -23.35 9.76
N ALA A 79 -4.23 -24.66 9.88
CA ALA A 79 -4.04 -25.30 11.18
C ALA A 79 -2.83 -24.75 11.95
N LEU A 80 -1.75 -24.39 11.27
CA LEU A 80 -0.53 -23.91 11.91
C LEU A 80 -0.69 -22.48 12.43
N TRP A 81 -1.20 -21.54 11.62
CA TRP A 81 -1.29 -20.16 12.05
C TRP A 81 -2.51 -19.90 12.96
N ASP A 82 -3.66 -20.50 12.69
CA ASP A 82 -4.90 -20.28 13.47
C ASP A 82 -4.92 -21.14 14.74
N ALA A 83 -4.82 -22.46 14.61
CA ALA A 83 -4.97 -23.36 15.76
C ALA A 83 -3.72 -23.46 16.65
N THR A 84 -2.55 -23.06 16.17
CA THR A 84 -1.29 -23.18 16.93
C THR A 84 -0.70 -21.82 17.29
N TRP A 85 -0.29 -21.00 16.30
CA TRP A 85 0.44 -19.76 16.59
C TRP A 85 -0.44 -18.69 17.20
N LEU A 86 -1.63 -18.45 16.65
CA LEU A 86 -2.56 -17.47 17.19
C LEU A 86 -2.93 -17.80 18.63
N LYS A 87 -3.18 -19.09 18.90
CA LYS A 87 -3.50 -19.56 20.25
C LYS A 87 -2.34 -19.34 21.22
N ASP A 88 -1.10 -19.67 20.85
CA ASP A 88 0.10 -19.45 21.69
C ASP A 88 0.33 -17.95 21.97
N ILE A 89 0.12 -17.07 20.98
CA ILE A 89 0.23 -15.63 21.15
C ILE A 89 -0.78 -15.13 22.19
N VAL A 90 -2.03 -15.58 22.10
CA VAL A 90 -3.10 -15.22 23.04
C VAL A 90 -2.81 -15.77 24.44
N GLU A 91 -2.39 -17.03 24.56
CA GLU A 91 -2.05 -17.66 25.85
C GLU A 91 -0.89 -16.96 26.54
N ARG A 92 0.05 -16.38 25.80
CA ARG A 92 1.15 -15.57 26.33
C ARG A 92 0.74 -14.15 26.72
N GLY A 93 -0.51 -13.76 26.48
CA GLY A 93 -1.03 -12.42 26.78
C GLY A 93 -0.45 -11.32 25.88
N ILE A 94 0.03 -11.67 24.69
CA ILE A 94 0.49 -10.70 23.70
C ILE A 94 -0.74 -10.10 23.01
N PRO A 95 -0.94 -8.78 23.04
CA PRO A 95 -2.08 -8.15 22.38
C PRO A 95 -2.07 -8.43 20.88
N ILE A 96 -3.16 -8.91 20.35
CA ILE A 96 -3.35 -9.23 18.92
C ILE A 96 -4.77 -8.87 18.50
N SER A 97 -4.94 -8.48 17.24
CA SER A 97 -6.23 -8.11 16.68
C SER A 97 -7.17 -9.32 16.63
N SER A 98 -8.42 -9.13 17.05
CA SER A 98 -9.42 -10.20 17.04
C SER A 98 -9.78 -10.59 15.61
N GLY A 99 -9.72 -11.89 15.30
CA GLY A 99 -10.07 -12.41 13.97
C GLY A 99 -9.08 -12.02 12.87
N ILE A 100 -7.84 -11.74 13.24
CA ILE A 100 -6.79 -11.37 12.27
C ILE A 100 -6.51 -12.52 11.30
N ASP A 101 -6.36 -12.18 10.03
CA ASP A 101 -5.78 -13.04 8.99
C ASP A 101 -4.35 -12.52 8.69
N PRO A 102 -3.29 -13.35 8.81
CA PRO A 102 -1.93 -12.92 8.51
C PRO A 102 -1.78 -12.29 7.13
N LEU A 103 -2.57 -12.74 6.16
CA LEU A 103 -2.55 -12.20 4.80
C LEU A 103 -3.00 -10.73 4.77
N SER A 104 -3.96 -10.33 5.61
CA SER A 104 -4.45 -8.95 5.68
C SER A 104 -3.41 -7.95 6.20
N VAL A 105 -2.41 -8.43 6.95
CA VAL A 105 -1.27 -7.63 7.39
C VAL A 105 -0.23 -7.46 6.28
N LEU A 106 -0.09 -8.47 5.42
CA LEU A 106 0.94 -8.53 4.38
C LEU A 106 0.52 -7.84 3.08
N THR A 107 -0.77 -7.83 2.78
CA THR A 107 -1.31 -7.29 1.53
C THR A 107 -2.71 -6.70 1.73
N ASN A 108 -3.21 -6.01 0.72
CA ASN A 108 -4.56 -5.45 0.67
C ASN A 108 -5.23 -5.80 -0.67
N ASP A 109 -6.53 -5.51 -0.78
CA ASP A 109 -7.32 -5.83 -1.98
C ASP A 109 -6.75 -5.19 -3.26
N GLY A 110 -6.19 -3.98 -3.16
CA GLY A 110 -5.55 -3.31 -4.28
C GLY A 110 -4.30 -4.04 -4.77
N ASN A 111 -3.44 -4.47 -3.85
CA ASN A 111 -2.25 -5.25 -4.16
C ASN A 111 -2.62 -6.64 -4.69
N ASN A 112 -3.66 -7.27 -4.13
CA ASN A 112 -4.15 -8.56 -4.60
C ASN A 112 -4.67 -8.45 -6.04
N ALA A 113 -5.49 -7.42 -6.33
CA ALA A 113 -5.98 -7.16 -7.67
C ALA A 113 -4.82 -6.88 -8.66
N GLN A 114 -3.79 -6.17 -8.21
CA GLN A 114 -2.59 -5.94 -9.01
C GLN A 114 -1.86 -7.25 -9.33
N MET A 115 -1.61 -8.11 -8.34
CA MET A 115 -0.97 -9.41 -8.55
C MET A 115 -1.75 -10.27 -9.54
N MET A 116 -3.08 -10.30 -9.43
CA MET A 116 -3.95 -11.00 -10.38
C MET A 116 -3.87 -10.40 -11.79
N SER A 117 -3.83 -9.07 -11.93
CA SER A 117 -3.67 -8.40 -13.23
C SER A 117 -2.32 -8.69 -13.88
N GLU A 118 -1.30 -8.96 -13.09
CA GLU A 118 0.03 -9.36 -13.53
C GLU A 118 0.11 -10.85 -13.93
N GLY A 119 -0.98 -11.61 -13.71
CA GLY A 119 -1.13 -13.01 -14.12
C GLY A 119 -0.94 -14.04 -13.00
N LEU A 120 -0.98 -13.62 -11.72
CA LEU A 120 -1.03 -14.55 -10.60
C LEU A 120 -2.44 -15.17 -10.50
N PRO A 121 -2.58 -16.49 -10.28
CA PRO A 121 -3.88 -17.10 -10.03
C PRO A 121 -4.59 -16.49 -8.82
N ALA A 122 -5.93 -16.41 -8.89
CA ALA A 122 -6.76 -15.75 -7.87
C ALA A 122 -7.06 -16.63 -6.64
N ASP A 123 -6.50 -17.84 -6.57
CA ASP A 123 -6.66 -18.69 -5.39
C ASP A 123 -5.85 -18.20 -4.20
N ARG A 124 -6.34 -18.49 -3.00
CA ARG A 124 -5.75 -18.01 -1.75
C ARG A 124 -4.27 -18.37 -1.61
N MET A 125 -3.89 -19.62 -1.95
CA MET A 125 -2.51 -20.08 -1.80
C MET A 125 -1.55 -19.32 -2.74
N SER A 126 -1.99 -19.01 -3.97
CA SER A 126 -1.23 -18.19 -4.90
C SER A 126 -1.03 -16.77 -4.39
N ILE A 127 -2.08 -16.15 -3.85
CA ILE A 127 -2.00 -14.80 -3.26
C ILE A 127 -1.08 -14.79 -2.02
N GLU A 128 -1.20 -15.78 -1.13
CA GLU A 128 -0.29 -15.93 0.02
C GLU A 128 1.17 -16.05 -0.41
N ASN A 129 1.46 -16.92 -1.37
CA ASN A 129 2.81 -17.09 -1.92
C ASN A 129 3.32 -15.81 -2.58
N GLY A 130 2.46 -15.11 -3.33
CA GLY A 130 2.78 -13.82 -3.94
C GLY A 130 3.10 -12.75 -2.89
N ALA A 131 2.28 -12.65 -1.84
CA ALA A 131 2.50 -11.73 -0.73
C ALA A 131 3.83 -12.02 -0.01
N MET A 132 4.14 -13.30 0.27
CA MET A 132 5.42 -13.69 0.87
C MET A 132 6.62 -13.27 0.00
N ILE A 133 6.56 -13.50 -1.30
CA ILE A 133 7.64 -13.12 -2.24
C ILE A 133 7.86 -11.61 -2.25
N ILE A 134 6.78 -10.81 -2.23
CA ILE A 134 6.87 -9.35 -2.27
C ILE A 134 7.39 -8.79 -0.95
N GLN A 135 6.97 -9.34 0.19
CA GLN A 135 7.30 -8.83 1.51
C GLN A 135 8.65 -9.32 2.05
N THR A 136 9.23 -10.36 1.47
CA THR A 136 10.54 -10.84 1.92
C THR A 136 11.66 -9.95 1.43
N SER A 137 12.61 -9.64 2.33
CA SER A 137 13.87 -8.98 1.97
C SER A 137 14.95 -9.97 1.51
N ARG A 138 14.72 -11.27 1.68
CA ARG A 138 15.64 -12.34 1.29
C ARG A 138 15.25 -12.89 -0.08
N TRP A 139 16.18 -13.55 -0.74
CA TRP A 139 15.93 -14.24 -2.00
C TRP A 139 14.99 -15.43 -1.75
N PRO A 140 13.77 -15.42 -2.31
CA PRO A 140 12.83 -16.50 -2.11
C PRO A 140 13.27 -17.72 -2.92
N LEU A 141 13.13 -18.91 -2.30
CA LEU A 141 13.22 -20.17 -3.00
C LEU A 141 11.83 -20.51 -3.58
N LEU A 142 11.76 -20.64 -4.90
CA LEU A 142 10.53 -20.94 -5.60
C LEU A 142 10.54 -22.39 -6.11
N ILE A 143 9.57 -23.19 -5.65
CA ILE A 143 9.29 -24.53 -6.17
C ILE A 143 8.03 -24.43 -7.01
N ASP A 144 8.20 -24.31 -8.32
CA ASP A 144 7.12 -23.95 -9.26
C ASP A 144 7.12 -24.90 -10.47
N PRO A 145 6.58 -26.11 -10.32
CA PRO A 145 6.57 -27.11 -11.38
C PRO A 145 5.70 -26.70 -12.58
N GLN A 146 4.71 -25.83 -12.38
CA GLN A 146 3.81 -25.33 -13.42
C GLN A 146 4.29 -24.05 -14.08
N LEU A 147 5.38 -23.46 -13.59
CA LEU A 147 5.98 -22.20 -14.07
C LEU A 147 5.03 -20.98 -13.99
N GLN A 148 4.01 -21.04 -13.14
CA GLN A 148 3.04 -19.96 -12.95
C GLN A 148 3.63 -18.78 -12.18
N GLY A 149 4.32 -19.07 -11.10
CA GLY A 149 4.98 -18.06 -10.26
C GLY A 149 6.12 -17.37 -11.01
N ILE A 150 6.95 -18.11 -11.75
CA ILE A 150 8.01 -17.53 -12.60
C ILE A 150 7.43 -16.64 -13.70
N LYS A 151 6.32 -17.08 -14.33
CA LYS A 151 5.64 -16.29 -15.35
C LYS A 151 5.09 -14.99 -14.77
N TRP A 152 4.44 -15.06 -13.61
CA TRP A 152 3.93 -13.89 -12.90
C TRP A 152 5.06 -12.91 -12.54
N LEU A 153 6.16 -13.40 -11.94
CA LEU A 153 7.30 -12.54 -11.59
C LEU A 153 7.89 -11.80 -12.79
N ARG A 154 8.03 -12.49 -13.93
CA ARG A 154 8.50 -11.85 -15.16
C ARG A 154 7.54 -10.77 -15.65
N ASN A 155 6.23 -11.05 -15.66
CA ASN A 155 5.22 -10.08 -16.06
C ASN A 155 5.25 -8.84 -15.13
N ARG A 156 5.29 -9.07 -13.82
CA ARG A 156 5.37 -8.02 -12.81
C ARG A 156 6.57 -7.10 -13.05
N GLU A 157 7.76 -7.66 -13.22
CA GLU A 157 8.99 -6.89 -13.43
C GLU A 157 8.99 -6.17 -14.78
N ASN A 158 8.48 -6.79 -15.83
CA ASN A 158 8.34 -6.14 -17.14
C ASN A 158 7.37 -4.96 -17.06
N MET A 159 6.20 -5.14 -16.44
CA MET A 159 5.24 -4.05 -16.23
C MET A 159 5.81 -2.93 -15.36
N ALA A 160 6.61 -3.25 -14.35
CA ALA A 160 7.29 -2.26 -13.53
C ALA A 160 8.34 -1.48 -14.33
N ALA A 161 9.13 -2.17 -15.15
CA ALA A 161 10.11 -1.54 -16.02
C ALA A 161 9.45 -0.63 -17.07
N GLU A 162 8.34 -1.06 -17.67
CA GLU A 162 7.56 -0.27 -18.63
C GLU A 162 6.98 1.01 -18.00
N ARG A 163 6.38 0.89 -16.77
CA ARG A 163 5.88 2.05 -16.04
C ARG A 163 6.98 3.05 -15.72
N LYS A 164 8.13 2.57 -15.26
CA LYS A 164 9.30 3.41 -15.00
C LYS A 164 9.83 4.08 -16.27
N ALA A 165 9.90 3.34 -17.37
CA ALA A 165 10.30 3.90 -18.67
C ALA A 165 9.32 4.97 -19.15
N ALA A 166 8.01 4.74 -19.01
CA ALA A 166 6.99 5.72 -19.38
C ALA A 166 7.09 7.01 -18.54
N GLN A 167 7.31 6.88 -17.24
CA GLN A 167 7.51 8.03 -16.35
C GLN A 167 8.76 8.82 -16.75
N MET A 168 9.90 8.16 -16.94
CA MET A 168 11.14 8.81 -17.32
C MET A 168 11.05 9.48 -18.70
N ARG A 169 10.31 8.89 -19.65
CA ARG A 169 10.06 9.51 -20.96
C ARG A 169 9.22 10.78 -20.82
N ALA A 170 8.20 10.78 -20.00
CA ALA A 170 7.38 11.95 -19.76
C ALA A 170 8.17 13.08 -19.05
N GLU A 171 9.06 12.72 -18.13
CA GLU A 171 9.97 13.68 -17.47
C GLU A 171 10.99 14.27 -18.47
N ALA A 172 11.57 13.45 -19.35
CA ALA A 172 12.50 13.90 -20.41
C ALA A 172 11.80 14.80 -21.42
N GLU A 173 10.59 14.46 -21.86
CA GLU A 173 9.79 15.28 -22.75
C GLU A 173 9.49 16.65 -22.13
N ALA A 174 9.14 16.69 -20.83
CA ALA A 174 8.93 17.93 -20.09
C ALA A 174 10.22 18.77 -19.95
N ALA A 175 11.38 18.11 -19.92
CA ALA A 175 12.70 18.74 -19.88
C ALA A 175 13.24 19.14 -21.27
N GLY A 176 12.57 18.76 -22.36
CA GLY A 176 13.02 19.02 -23.74
C GLY A 176 14.13 18.08 -24.22
N GLU A 177 14.29 16.93 -23.57
CA GLU A 177 15.23 15.87 -23.95
C GLU A 177 14.56 14.83 -24.87
N ASP A 178 15.35 14.05 -25.60
CA ASP A 178 14.82 13.01 -26.50
C ASP A 178 14.30 11.80 -25.67
N PRO A 179 12.98 11.54 -25.61
CA PRO A 179 12.41 10.44 -24.84
C PRO A 179 12.74 9.04 -25.42
N ASN A 180 13.20 8.95 -26.66
CA ASN A 180 13.47 7.67 -27.33
C ASN A 180 14.78 7.01 -26.86
N VAL A 181 15.64 7.75 -26.19
CA VAL A 181 16.93 7.24 -25.66
C VAL A 181 16.72 6.44 -24.37
N ILE A 182 15.55 6.58 -23.71
CA ILE A 182 15.30 5.97 -22.40
C ILE A 182 14.85 4.52 -22.57
N VAL A 183 15.70 3.59 -22.13
CA VAL A 183 15.42 2.16 -22.04
C VAL A 183 15.62 1.71 -20.59
N VAL A 184 14.59 1.16 -19.99
CA VAL A 184 14.63 0.59 -18.64
C VAL A 184 14.55 -0.93 -18.75
N ALA A 185 15.56 -1.63 -18.25
CA ALA A 185 15.58 -3.09 -18.20
C ALA A 185 14.99 -3.59 -16.89
N SER A 186 14.41 -4.80 -16.93
CA SER A 186 13.99 -5.52 -15.71
C SER A 186 15.24 -5.90 -14.89
N ASN A 187 15.14 -5.73 -13.56
CA ASN A 187 16.19 -6.10 -12.62
C ASN A 187 16.04 -7.54 -12.10
N LEU A 188 15.10 -8.32 -12.63
CA LEU A 188 14.83 -9.67 -12.18
C LEU A 188 15.99 -10.61 -12.48
N MET A 189 16.60 -11.18 -11.44
CA MET A 189 17.60 -12.24 -11.55
C MET A 189 16.98 -13.57 -11.12
N LEU A 190 16.91 -14.52 -12.04
CA LEU A 190 16.44 -15.89 -11.79
C LEU A 190 17.62 -16.83 -11.80
N LEU A 191 17.83 -17.56 -10.70
CA LEU A 191 18.86 -18.58 -10.57
C LEU A 191 18.20 -19.96 -10.52
N GLN A 192 18.54 -20.81 -11.48
CA GLN A 192 18.10 -22.22 -11.48
C GLN A 192 19.10 -23.05 -10.68
N LEU A 193 18.68 -23.62 -9.56
CA LEU A 193 19.54 -24.44 -8.68
C LEU A 193 20.01 -25.74 -9.35
N SER A 194 19.30 -26.22 -10.38
CA SER A 194 19.75 -27.32 -11.23
C SER A 194 20.95 -27.01 -12.11
N ASN A 195 21.28 -25.73 -12.31
CA ASN A 195 22.45 -25.31 -13.06
C ASN A 195 23.70 -25.35 -12.19
N ALA A 196 24.73 -26.14 -12.56
CA ALA A 196 25.95 -26.31 -11.78
C ALA A 196 26.72 -25.00 -11.46
N ASN A 197 26.45 -23.94 -12.20
CA ASN A 197 27.12 -22.63 -12.04
C ASN A 197 26.30 -21.61 -11.21
N TRP A 198 25.21 -22.04 -10.55
CA TRP A 198 24.33 -21.10 -9.82
C TRP A 198 25.06 -20.35 -8.71
N LEU A 199 25.99 -21.00 -7.97
CA LEU A 199 26.81 -20.37 -6.93
C LEU A 199 27.69 -19.24 -7.47
N LYS A 200 28.31 -19.43 -8.67
CA LYS A 200 29.13 -18.38 -9.30
C LYS A 200 28.31 -17.17 -9.71
N ARG A 201 27.04 -17.36 -10.10
CA ARG A 201 26.11 -16.29 -10.45
C ARG A 201 25.54 -15.54 -9.22
N LEU A 202 25.56 -16.19 -8.07
CA LEU A 202 25.14 -15.59 -6.81
C LEU A 202 26.22 -14.63 -6.25
N SER A 203 27.49 -14.90 -6.54
CA SER A 203 28.66 -14.13 -6.04
C SER A 203 29.15 -13.04 -7.01
N ALA A 204 28.54 -12.90 -8.17
CA ALA A 204 28.82 -11.87 -9.17
C ALA A 204 27.83 -10.71 -9.04
#